data_ceb66403d966a83799cb25b3f42ff30a
#
_entry.id   ceb66403d966a83799cb25b3f42ff30a
#
_cell.length_a   1.000
_cell.length_b   1.000
_cell.length_c   1.000
_cell.angle_alpha   90.00
_cell.angle_beta   90.00
_cell.angle_gamma   90.00
#
_symmetry.space_group_name_H-M   'P 1'
#
loop_
_entity.id
_entity.type
_entity.pdbx_description
1 polymer ?
#
loop_
_entity_poly.entity_id
_entity_poly.type
_entity_poly.pdbx_seq_one_letter_code
_entity_poly.pdbx_strand_id
1 'polypeptide(L)'
;MDHAGELELATLDLPDALFDGIAPAALAYRPDALPGFFPLRPRDSHKGRNGHVLCIGGDHGSGGAILLAADAALHCGAGLASVATRAAHVPALLARRPEAMAHGIEDALGLAALLARADVAAIGPGLGASEWARALFEAVLACDSPRVLDADALNLLAHGGQRLDPHDVITPHPGEAARLLGIDTADVQR
;
A
#
# COMPACT_ATOMS: atom_id res chain seq x y z
N MET A 1 -6.37 17.92 -9.54
CA MET A 1 -6.94 18.24 -10.88
C MET A 1 -8.46 18.24 -10.89
N ASP A 2 -9.13 18.11 -9.76
CA ASP A 2 -10.60 18.02 -9.66
C ASP A 2 -11.33 19.32 -10.06
N HIS A 3 -10.60 20.42 -10.26
CA HIS A 3 -11.12 21.73 -10.66
C HIS A 3 -10.69 22.15 -12.09
N ALA A 4 -9.96 21.30 -12.81
CA ALA A 4 -9.59 21.48 -14.19
C ALA A 4 -10.46 20.56 -15.07
N GLY A 5 -10.99 21.09 -16.16
CA GLY A 5 -11.65 20.29 -17.18
C GLY A 5 -10.62 19.54 -18.03
N GLU A 6 -10.53 19.88 -19.28
CA GLU A 6 -9.51 19.34 -20.18
C GLU A 6 -8.17 20.07 -19.95
N LEU A 7 -7.08 19.29 -19.86
CA LEU A 7 -5.71 19.82 -19.76
C LEU A 7 -5.11 19.81 -21.16
N GLU A 8 -4.80 20.98 -21.67
CA GLU A 8 -4.11 21.15 -22.95
C GLU A 8 -2.72 21.74 -22.73
N LEU A 9 -1.69 21.09 -23.29
CA LEU A 9 -0.34 21.60 -23.26
C LEU A 9 -0.10 22.47 -24.51
N ALA A 10 -0.01 23.77 -24.34
CA ALA A 10 0.41 24.69 -25.40
C ALA A 10 1.94 24.79 -25.40
N THR A 11 2.59 24.22 -26.40
CA THR A 11 4.05 24.20 -26.52
C THR A 11 4.62 25.52 -27.10
N LEU A 12 3.75 26.46 -27.50
CA LEU A 12 4.13 27.76 -28.10
C LEU A 12 5.07 27.60 -29.30
N ASP A 13 4.87 26.56 -30.11
CA ASP A 13 5.71 26.19 -31.26
C ASP A 13 7.19 25.92 -30.93
N LEU A 14 7.49 25.62 -29.66
CA LEU A 14 8.84 25.18 -29.28
C LEU A 14 9.13 23.81 -29.91
N PRO A 15 10.34 23.61 -30.47
CA PRO A 15 10.74 22.31 -31.02
C PRO A 15 10.74 21.22 -29.97
N ASP A 16 10.23 20.03 -30.30
CA ASP A 16 10.18 18.85 -29.39
C ASP A 16 11.55 18.51 -28.80
N ALA A 17 12.63 18.73 -29.55
CA ALA A 17 14.00 18.52 -29.09
C ALA A 17 14.39 19.33 -27.84
N LEU A 18 13.69 20.42 -27.52
CA LEU A 18 13.93 21.16 -26.29
C LEU A 18 13.40 20.43 -25.05
N PHE A 19 12.47 19.51 -25.23
CA PHE A 19 11.88 18.74 -24.12
C PHE A 19 12.64 17.44 -23.87
N ASP A 20 13.43 16.94 -24.84
CA ASP A 20 14.17 15.66 -24.76
C ASP A 20 15.19 15.60 -23.61
N GLY A 21 15.67 16.76 -23.15
CA GLY A 21 16.63 16.85 -22.05
C GLY A 21 16.02 17.14 -20.67
N ILE A 22 14.68 17.26 -20.57
CA ILE A 22 13.99 17.61 -19.34
C ILE A 22 13.48 16.35 -18.68
N ALA A 23 14.09 15.95 -17.55
CA ALA A 23 13.56 14.88 -16.75
C ALA A 23 12.23 15.31 -16.08
N PRO A 24 11.13 14.56 -16.26
CA PRO A 24 9.87 14.90 -15.60
C PRO A 24 10.01 14.78 -14.07
N ALA A 25 9.42 15.72 -13.34
CA ALA A 25 9.38 15.67 -11.89
C ALA A 25 8.47 14.55 -11.37
N ALA A 26 7.46 14.16 -12.15
CA ALA A 26 6.54 13.07 -11.86
C ALA A 26 5.96 12.51 -13.17
N LEU A 27 5.56 11.25 -13.11
CA LEU A 27 4.85 10.58 -14.20
C LEU A 27 3.40 10.36 -13.80
N ALA A 28 2.45 10.76 -14.65
CA ALA A 28 1.05 10.42 -14.50
C ALA A 28 0.74 9.14 -15.26
N TYR A 29 0.34 8.09 -14.54
CA TYR A 29 -0.12 6.86 -15.16
C TYR A 29 -1.55 7.05 -15.69
N ARG A 30 -1.73 6.90 -16.98
CA ARG A 30 -3.03 6.95 -17.65
C ARG A 30 -3.65 5.56 -17.72
N PRO A 31 -4.99 5.42 -17.85
CA PRO A 31 -5.63 4.11 -17.95
C PRO A 31 -5.11 3.24 -19.10
N ASP A 32 -4.66 3.83 -20.18
CA ASP A 32 -4.07 3.14 -21.33
C ASP A 32 -2.68 2.53 -21.06
N ALA A 33 -1.97 2.99 -20.02
CA ALA A 33 -0.71 2.41 -19.58
C ALA A 33 -0.89 1.18 -18.67
N LEU A 34 -2.07 1.01 -18.04
CA LEU A 34 -2.34 -0.07 -17.09
C LEU A 34 -2.12 -1.49 -17.65
N PRO A 35 -2.48 -1.83 -18.91
CA PRO A 35 -2.23 -3.17 -19.45
C PRO A 35 -0.75 -3.59 -19.40
N GLY A 36 0.20 -2.64 -19.39
CA GLY A 36 1.62 -2.92 -19.23
C GLY A 36 1.99 -3.46 -17.84
N PHE A 37 1.22 -3.09 -16.81
CA PHE A 37 1.40 -3.55 -15.43
C PHE A 37 0.59 -4.82 -15.13
N PHE A 38 -0.45 -5.09 -15.89
CA PHE A 38 -1.35 -6.25 -15.71
C PHE A 38 -1.36 -7.13 -16.95
N PRO A 39 -0.25 -7.87 -17.23
CA PRO A 39 -0.21 -8.77 -18.36
C PRO A 39 -1.26 -9.87 -18.24
N LEU A 40 -1.78 -10.31 -19.39
CA LEU A 40 -2.71 -11.44 -19.43
C LEU A 40 -2.06 -12.68 -18.83
N ARG A 41 -2.77 -13.31 -17.92
CA ARG A 41 -2.30 -14.53 -17.26
C ARG A 41 -2.34 -15.70 -18.22
N PRO A 42 -1.30 -16.57 -18.23
CA PRO A 42 -1.35 -17.85 -18.93
C PRO A 42 -2.55 -18.68 -18.47
N ARG A 43 -3.12 -19.50 -19.36
CA ARG A 43 -4.27 -20.35 -19.05
C ARG A 43 -3.99 -21.40 -17.97
N ASP A 44 -2.73 -21.78 -17.80
CA ASP A 44 -2.24 -22.71 -16.78
C ASP A 44 -1.78 -22.00 -15.50
N SER A 45 -2.05 -20.70 -15.37
CA SER A 45 -1.68 -19.94 -14.18
C SER A 45 -2.46 -20.45 -12.97
N HIS A 46 -1.79 -20.55 -11.83
CA HIS A 46 -2.37 -20.93 -10.54
C HIS A 46 -2.05 -19.88 -9.47
N LYS A 47 -2.82 -19.88 -8.39
CA LYS A 47 -2.73 -18.88 -7.32
C LYS A 47 -1.31 -18.64 -6.79
N GLY A 48 -0.49 -19.67 -6.65
CA GLY A 48 0.89 -19.56 -6.16
C GLY A 48 1.85 -18.82 -7.10
N ARG A 49 1.51 -18.66 -8.40
CA ARG A 49 2.30 -17.87 -9.36
C ARG A 49 1.91 -16.39 -9.40
N ASN A 50 0.77 -16.05 -8.82
CA ASN A 50 0.21 -14.70 -8.90
C ASN A 50 0.53 -13.85 -7.66
N GLY A 51 1.49 -14.27 -6.86
CA GLY A 51 1.97 -13.56 -5.69
C GLY A 51 1.08 -13.67 -4.45
N HIS A 52 1.68 -13.47 -3.29
CA HIS A 52 1.06 -13.50 -1.98
C HIS A 52 1.21 -12.15 -1.29
N VAL A 53 0.10 -11.46 -1.05
CA VAL A 53 0.05 -10.21 -0.30
C VAL A 53 -0.32 -10.49 1.15
N LEU A 54 0.46 -9.98 2.09
CA LEU A 54 0.13 -9.95 3.52
C LEU A 54 -0.38 -8.56 3.89
N CYS A 55 -1.65 -8.43 4.19
CA CYS A 55 -2.26 -7.21 4.69
C CYS A 55 -2.20 -7.16 6.22
N ILE A 56 -1.63 -6.10 6.80
CA ILE A 56 -1.34 -5.96 8.23
C ILE A 56 -2.02 -4.72 8.79
N GLY A 57 -2.90 -4.88 9.75
CA GLY A 57 -3.64 -3.77 10.34
C GLY A 57 -4.94 -4.21 11.02
N GLY A 58 -5.90 -3.29 11.12
CA GLY A 58 -7.17 -3.56 11.79
C GLY A 58 -6.99 -3.77 13.29
N ASP A 59 -6.50 -2.75 14.02
CA ASP A 59 -6.54 -2.74 15.49
C ASP A 59 -7.99 -2.69 15.97
N HIS A 60 -8.22 -2.75 17.27
CA HIS A 60 -9.55 -2.80 17.88
C HIS A 60 -10.49 -1.73 17.28
N GLY A 61 -11.64 -2.16 16.78
CA GLY A 61 -12.63 -1.29 16.15
C GLY A 61 -12.39 -1.01 14.66
N SER A 62 -11.25 -1.36 14.09
CA SER A 62 -10.85 -1.00 12.71
C SER A 62 -10.71 -2.21 11.76
N GLY A 63 -11.31 -3.36 12.10
CA GLY A 63 -11.24 -4.58 11.28
C GLY A 63 -11.77 -4.43 9.86
N GLY A 64 -12.68 -3.47 9.62
CA GLY A 64 -13.20 -3.19 8.27
C GLY A 64 -12.15 -2.62 7.32
N ALA A 65 -11.21 -1.81 7.81
CA ALA A 65 -10.17 -1.21 6.98
C ALA A 65 -9.23 -2.28 6.38
N ILE A 66 -8.80 -3.23 7.20
CA ILE A 66 -7.91 -4.29 6.73
C ILE A 66 -8.64 -5.30 5.83
N LEU A 67 -9.94 -5.51 6.04
CA LEU A 67 -10.76 -6.30 5.13
C LEU A 67 -10.80 -5.69 3.74
N LEU A 68 -11.00 -4.37 3.64
CA LEU A 68 -11.02 -3.66 2.36
C LEU A 68 -9.66 -3.74 1.65
N ALA A 69 -8.55 -3.67 2.39
CA ALA A 69 -7.22 -3.84 1.81
C ALA A 69 -7.02 -5.25 1.23
N ALA A 70 -7.44 -6.29 1.94
CA ALA A 70 -7.36 -7.66 1.46
C ALA A 70 -8.30 -7.90 0.24
N ASP A 71 -9.49 -7.31 0.26
CA ASP A 71 -10.42 -7.32 -0.86
C ASP A 71 -9.80 -6.69 -2.10
N ALA A 72 -9.19 -5.51 -1.96
CA ALA A 72 -8.51 -4.82 -3.05
C ALA A 72 -7.37 -5.67 -3.62
N ALA A 73 -6.53 -6.27 -2.76
CA ALA A 73 -5.43 -7.13 -3.19
C ALA A 73 -5.92 -8.30 -4.06
N LEU A 74 -6.98 -9.00 -3.63
CA LEU A 74 -7.58 -10.10 -4.39
C LEU A 74 -8.19 -9.63 -5.71
N HIS A 75 -8.93 -8.51 -5.71
CA HIS A 75 -9.53 -7.95 -6.93
C HIS A 75 -8.49 -7.42 -7.92
N CYS A 76 -7.38 -6.87 -7.43
CA CYS A 76 -6.25 -6.46 -8.28
C CYS A 76 -5.42 -7.64 -8.75
N GLY A 77 -5.72 -8.86 -8.29
CA GLY A 77 -5.15 -10.05 -8.87
C GLY A 77 -4.08 -10.74 -8.05
N ALA A 78 -3.91 -10.44 -6.77
CA ALA A 78 -3.09 -11.27 -5.91
C ALA A 78 -3.59 -12.73 -5.94
N GLY A 79 -2.68 -13.68 -6.05
CA GLY A 79 -3.02 -15.10 -6.05
C GLY A 79 -3.44 -15.57 -4.67
N LEU A 80 -2.85 -14.99 -3.63
CA LEU A 80 -3.13 -15.23 -2.22
C LEU A 80 -3.15 -13.91 -1.47
N ALA A 81 -4.09 -13.77 -0.53
CA ALA A 81 -4.11 -12.68 0.43
C ALA A 81 -4.20 -13.25 1.85
N SER A 82 -3.22 -12.92 2.67
CA SER A 82 -3.26 -13.14 4.11
C SER A 82 -3.56 -11.83 4.84
N VAL A 83 -4.27 -11.93 5.95
CA VAL A 83 -4.58 -10.80 6.83
C VAL A 83 -4.03 -11.07 8.22
N ALA A 84 -3.16 -10.20 8.71
CA ALA A 84 -2.67 -10.18 10.08
C ALA A 84 -3.40 -9.06 10.84
N THR A 85 -4.26 -9.42 11.77
CA THR A 85 -5.14 -8.50 12.50
C THR A 85 -5.41 -8.99 13.92
N ARG A 86 -6.19 -8.26 14.70
CA ARG A 86 -6.65 -8.74 16.01
C ARG A 86 -7.51 -10.01 15.88
N ALA A 87 -7.31 -10.95 16.79
CA ALA A 87 -8.04 -12.24 16.77
C ALA A 87 -9.56 -12.06 16.73
N ALA A 88 -10.09 -11.04 17.38
CA ALA A 88 -11.53 -10.74 17.41
C ALA A 88 -12.14 -10.45 16.02
N HIS A 89 -11.34 -10.03 15.04
CA HIS A 89 -11.81 -9.72 13.68
C HIS A 89 -11.84 -10.92 12.75
N VAL A 90 -11.09 -11.99 13.06
CA VAL A 90 -10.94 -13.18 12.19
C VAL A 90 -12.26 -13.79 11.76
N PRO A 91 -13.24 -14.06 12.66
CA PRO A 91 -14.51 -14.64 12.23
C PRO A 91 -15.29 -13.78 11.25
N ALA A 92 -15.30 -12.46 11.47
CA ALA A 92 -16.02 -11.53 10.59
C ALA A 92 -15.34 -11.40 9.22
N LEU A 93 -14.00 -11.41 9.18
CA LEU A 93 -13.21 -11.42 7.95
C LEU A 93 -13.50 -12.66 7.11
N LEU A 94 -13.43 -13.85 7.70
CA LEU A 94 -13.69 -15.11 7.00
C LEU A 94 -15.15 -15.26 6.55
N ALA A 95 -16.10 -14.74 7.32
CA ALA A 95 -17.50 -14.72 6.92
C ALA A 95 -17.75 -13.83 5.68
N ARG A 96 -17.00 -12.72 5.57
CA ARG A 96 -17.16 -11.76 4.47
C ARG A 96 -16.30 -12.09 3.25
N ARG A 97 -15.10 -12.64 3.46
CA ARG A 97 -14.13 -12.97 2.43
C ARG A 97 -13.42 -14.30 2.74
N PRO A 98 -14.08 -15.44 2.44
CA PRO A 98 -13.53 -16.76 2.74
C PRO A 98 -12.28 -17.12 1.92
N GLU A 99 -11.99 -16.39 0.85
CA GLU A 99 -10.78 -16.57 0.06
C GLU A 99 -9.52 -16.01 0.74
N ALA A 100 -9.68 -15.09 1.69
CA ALA A 100 -8.57 -14.54 2.46
C ALA A 100 -8.19 -15.48 3.61
N MET A 101 -6.90 -15.54 3.93
CA MET A 101 -6.37 -16.29 5.07
C MET A 101 -6.20 -15.35 6.26
N ALA A 102 -7.15 -15.31 7.18
CA ALA A 102 -7.12 -14.40 8.33
C ALA A 102 -6.43 -15.01 9.54
N HIS A 103 -5.49 -14.27 10.12
CA HIS A 103 -4.67 -14.66 11.27
C HIS A 103 -4.82 -13.64 12.40
N GLY A 104 -5.18 -14.13 13.58
CA GLY A 104 -5.14 -13.32 14.81
C GLY A 104 -3.71 -13.17 15.31
N ILE A 105 -3.19 -11.95 15.30
CA ILE A 105 -1.83 -11.62 15.70
C ILE A 105 -1.86 -10.69 16.90
N GLU A 106 -1.25 -11.12 18.00
CA GLU A 106 -1.21 -10.32 19.23
C GLU A 106 0.16 -9.66 19.45
N ASP A 107 1.22 -10.13 18.75
CA ASP A 107 2.57 -9.60 18.85
C ASP A 107 3.36 -9.73 17.54
N ALA A 108 4.54 -9.13 17.49
CA ALA A 108 5.43 -9.18 16.32
C ALA A 108 6.00 -10.59 16.04
N LEU A 109 6.10 -11.46 17.05
CA LEU A 109 6.61 -12.83 16.88
C LEU A 109 5.64 -13.65 16.02
N GLY A 110 4.32 -13.51 16.27
CA GLY A 110 3.29 -14.16 15.45
C GLY A 110 3.29 -13.68 14.00
N LEU A 111 3.75 -12.45 13.73
CA LEU A 111 3.82 -11.88 12.39
C LEU A 111 4.98 -12.45 11.56
N ALA A 112 6.11 -12.79 12.17
CA ALA A 112 7.34 -13.16 11.47
C ALA A 112 7.15 -14.34 10.50
N ALA A 113 6.39 -15.37 10.89
CA ALA A 113 6.11 -16.53 10.04
C ALA A 113 5.23 -16.19 8.82
N LEU A 114 4.41 -15.16 8.92
CA LEU A 114 3.58 -14.67 7.81
C LEU A 114 4.41 -13.82 6.85
N LEU A 115 5.27 -12.93 7.37
CA LEU A 115 6.20 -12.13 6.57
C LEU A 115 7.13 -13.00 5.73
N ALA A 116 7.67 -14.08 6.30
CA ALA A 116 8.55 -15.00 5.59
C ALA A 116 7.90 -15.73 4.40
N ARG A 117 6.57 -15.70 4.27
CA ARG A 117 5.80 -16.37 3.22
C ARG A 117 5.16 -15.41 2.23
N ALA A 118 5.18 -14.14 2.51
CA ALA A 118 4.58 -13.10 1.67
C ALA A 118 5.60 -12.56 0.66
N ASP A 119 5.14 -12.31 -0.55
CA ASP A 119 5.93 -11.62 -1.57
C ASP A 119 5.90 -10.10 -1.36
N VAL A 120 4.81 -9.58 -0.78
CA VAL A 120 4.63 -8.16 -0.47
C VAL A 120 3.89 -8.02 0.86
N ALA A 121 4.33 -7.08 1.70
CA ALA A 121 3.64 -6.68 2.92
C ALA A 121 2.94 -5.34 2.72
N ALA A 122 1.61 -5.28 2.91
CA ALA A 122 0.82 -4.05 2.92
C ALA A 122 0.39 -3.74 4.36
N ILE A 123 0.86 -2.63 4.91
CA ILE A 123 0.64 -2.27 6.31
C ILE A 123 0.04 -0.87 6.45
N GLY A 124 -0.89 -0.72 7.40
CA GLY A 124 -1.38 0.59 7.82
C GLY A 124 -2.89 0.73 7.92
N PRO A 125 -3.71 0.15 7.04
CA PRO A 125 -5.16 0.31 7.11
C PRO A 125 -5.72 -0.12 8.48
N GLY A 126 -6.20 0.88 9.26
CA GLY A 126 -6.72 0.66 10.60
C GLY A 126 -5.72 0.10 11.61
N LEU A 127 -4.42 0.32 11.41
CA LEU A 127 -3.36 -0.17 12.29
C LEU A 127 -3.35 0.56 13.64
N GLY A 128 -3.71 1.84 13.65
CA GLY A 128 -3.64 2.68 14.84
C GLY A 128 -2.21 3.05 15.25
N ALA A 129 -2.07 3.48 16.51
CA ALA A 129 -0.79 3.92 17.08
C ALA A 129 -0.49 3.25 18.44
N SER A 130 -1.14 2.12 18.74
CA SER A 130 -0.93 1.35 19.97
C SER A 130 0.48 0.72 20.01
N GLU A 131 0.87 0.16 21.15
CA GLU A 131 2.12 -0.61 21.24
C GLU A 131 2.13 -1.79 20.27
N TRP A 132 0.99 -2.46 20.10
CA TRP A 132 0.82 -3.50 19.10
C TRP A 132 1.11 -3.00 17.68
N ALA A 133 0.52 -1.86 17.31
CA ALA A 133 0.72 -1.26 16.00
C ALA A 133 2.20 -0.95 15.73
N ARG A 134 2.88 -0.37 16.71
CA ARG A 134 4.32 -0.03 16.61
C ARG A 134 5.19 -1.28 16.50
N ALA A 135 4.92 -2.31 17.30
CA ALA A 135 5.66 -3.57 17.23
C ALA A 135 5.51 -4.26 15.87
N LEU A 136 4.31 -4.29 15.28
CA LEU A 136 4.09 -4.84 13.95
C LEU A 136 4.76 -3.97 12.87
N PHE A 137 4.68 -2.64 12.99
CA PHE A 137 5.31 -1.71 12.06
C PHE A 137 6.84 -1.90 12.04
N GLU A 138 7.49 -1.97 13.19
CA GLU A 138 8.93 -2.23 13.31
C GLU A 138 9.31 -3.59 12.70
N ALA A 139 8.52 -4.63 12.95
CA ALA A 139 8.76 -5.96 12.37
C ALA A 139 8.66 -5.95 10.84
N VAL A 140 7.71 -5.20 10.27
CA VAL A 140 7.58 -5.04 8.81
C VAL A 140 8.75 -4.23 8.24
N LEU A 141 9.20 -3.18 8.91
CA LEU A 141 10.35 -2.40 8.45
C LEU A 141 11.67 -3.19 8.50
N ALA A 142 11.76 -4.19 9.36
CA ALA A 142 12.93 -5.07 9.47
C ALA A 142 12.94 -6.21 8.44
N CYS A 143 11.86 -6.41 7.65
CA CYS A 143 11.85 -7.44 6.62
C CYS A 143 12.37 -6.92 5.27
N ASP A 144 12.95 -7.81 4.47
CA ASP A 144 13.51 -7.48 3.15
C ASP A 144 12.48 -7.50 2.01
N SER A 145 11.22 -7.89 2.30
CA SER A 145 10.17 -7.94 1.28
C SER A 145 9.70 -6.54 0.88
N PRO A 146 9.34 -6.31 -0.38
CA PRO A 146 8.71 -5.07 -0.81
C PRO A 146 7.48 -4.72 0.04
N ARG A 147 7.29 -3.43 0.34
CA ARG A 147 6.24 -2.97 1.25
C ARG A 147 5.35 -1.92 0.60
N VAL A 148 4.08 -1.95 0.98
CA VAL A 148 3.13 -0.85 0.76
C VAL A 148 2.76 -0.29 2.13
N LEU A 149 3.05 0.99 2.35
CA LEU A 149 2.73 1.69 3.60
C LEU A 149 1.61 2.70 3.34
N ASP A 150 0.54 2.60 4.10
CA ASP A 150 -0.67 3.41 3.98
C ASP A 150 -1.14 3.90 5.36
N ALA A 151 -1.96 4.91 5.39
CA ALA A 151 -2.71 5.36 6.56
C ALA A 151 -1.84 5.47 7.84
N ASP A 152 -2.16 4.67 8.89
CA ASP A 152 -1.49 4.76 10.18
C ASP A 152 -0.01 4.37 10.13
N ALA A 153 0.41 3.54 9.17
CA ALA A 153 1.83 3.24 8.97
C ALA A 153 2.60 4.48 8.50
N LEU A 154 2.00 5.34 7.67
CA LEU A 154 2.61 6.61 7.28
C LEU A 154 2.69 7.59 8.44
N ASN A 155 1.70 7.58 9.33
CA ASN A 155 1.75 8.36 10.56
C ASN A 155 2.89 7.90 11.48
N LEU A 156 3.08 6.60 11.66
CA LEU A 156 4.18 6.04 12.43
C LEU A 156 5.53 6.37 11.79
N LEU A 157 5.65 6.27 10.48
CA LEU A 157 6.84 6.62 9.71
C LEU A 157 7.24 8.09 9.92
N ALA A 158 6.28 9.02 9.86
CA ALA A 158 6.52 10.44 10.05
C ALA A 158 7.08 10.80 11.44
N HIS A 159 6.76 9.99 12.46
CA HIS A 159 7.23 10.22 13.83
C HIS A 159 8.54 9.49 14.18
N GLY A 160 8.87 8.43 13.43
CA GLY A 160 9.96 7.52 13.80
C GLY A 160 11.30 7.79 13.13
N GLY A 161 11.36 8.60 12.08
CA GLY A 161 12.61 8.91 11.36
C GLY A 161 13.25 7.72 10.62
N GLN A 162 12.52 6.61 10.46
CA GLN A 162 12.98 5.45 9.69
C GLN A 162 13.10 5.82 8.21
N ARG A 163 14.02 5.14 7.52
CA ARG A 163 14.21 5.30 6.08
C ARG A 163 13.37 4.29 5.31
N LEU A 164 12.79 4.76 4.20
CA LEU A 164 12.16 3.90 3.21
C LEU A 164 13.22 3.19 2.36
N ASP A 165 12.92 1.97 1.95
CA ASP A 165 13.66 1.27 0.91
C ASP A 165 13.21 1.80 -0.47
N PRO A 166 14.08 1.80 -1.51
CA PRO A 166 13.71 2.19 -2.86
C PRO A 166 12.54 1.38 -3.48
N HIS A 167 12.25 0.21 -2.94
CA HIS A 167 11.14 -0.65 -3.40
C HIS A 167 9.86 -0.47 -2.59
N ASP A 168 9.86 0.41 -1.58
CA ASP A 168 8.65 0.72 -0.82
C ASP A 168 7.71 1.60 -1.64
N VAL A 169 6.43 1.31 -1.54
CA VAL A 169 5.35 2.14 -2.09
C VAL A 169 4.62 2.80 -0.93
N ILE A 170 4.43 4.10 -1.01
CA ILE A 170 3.65 4.87 -0.05
C ILE A 170 2.42 5.48 -0.75
N THR A 171 1.29 5.54 -0.04
CA THR A 171 0.00 6.00 -0.59
C THR A 171 -0.59 7.17 0.20
N PRO A 172 0.18 8.26 0.42
CA PRO A 172 -0.26 9.33 1.31
C PRO A 172 -1.38 10.17 0.69
N HIS A 173 -2.45 10.40 1.43
CA HIS A 173 -3.34 11.53 1.16
C HIS A 173 -2.63 12.86 1.53
N PRO A 174 -3.11 14.05 1.08
CA PRO A 174 -2.39 15.31 1.31
C PRO A 174 -1.99 15.59 2.76
N GLY A 175 -2.82 15.22 3.74
CA GLY A 175 -2.50 15.42 5.14
C GLY A 175 -1.40 14.47 5.67
N GLU A 176 -1.29 13.26 5.15
CA GLU A 176 -0.20 12.32 5.45
C GLU A 176 1.10 12.77 4.80
N ALA A 177 1.02 13.20 3.53
CA ALA A 177 2.17 13.77 2.83
C ALA A 177 2.74 14.99 3.55
N ALA A 178 1.87 15.89 4.02
CA ALA A 178 2.27 17.06 4.80
C ALA A 178 3.04 16.67 6.08
N ARG A 179 2.57 15.65 6.81
CA ARG A 179 3.26 15.15 8.02
C ARG A 179 4.62 14.53 7.68
N LEU A 180 4.69 13.73 6.62
CA LEU A 180 5.95 13.12 6.17
C LEU A 180 6.98 14.14 5.76
N LEU A 181 6.56 15.21 5.10
CA LEU A 181 7.42 16.29 4.61
C LEU A 181 7.69 17.39 5.68
N GLY A 182 6.94 17.40 6.77
CA GLY A 182 7.04 18.46 7.78
C GLY A 182 6.59 19.84 7.28
N ILE A 183 5.62 19.88 6.35
CA ILE A 183 5.08 21.11 5.75
C ILE A 183 3.57 21.22 5.95
N ASP A 184 2.95 22.32 5.55
CA ASP A 184 1.50 22.49 5.59
C ASP A 184 0.80 21.70 4.48
N THR A 185 -0.40 21.22 4.74
CA THR A 185 -1.23 20.50 3.76
C THR A 185 -1.53 21.36 2.52
N ALA A 186 -1.69 22.68 2.69
CA ALA A 186 -1.90 23.60 1.59
C ALA A 186 -0.67 23.68 0.65
N ASP A 187 0.54 23.44 1.17
CA ASP A 187 1.77 23.45 0.38
C ASP A 187 1.94 22.14 -0.43
N VAL A 188 1.41 21.03 0.07
CA VAL A 188 1.37 19.75 -0.67
C VAL A 188 0.46 19.84 -1.90
N GLN A 189 -0.58 20.68 -1.85
CA GLN A 189 -1.57 20.81 -2.91
C GLN A 189 -1.21 21.85 -3.99
N ARG A 190 -0.12 22.58 -3.82
CA ARG A 190 0.40 23.57 -4.79
C ARG A 190 1.38 22.95 -5.75
#